data_f785b9b0cd44be32c68910cc7532e42b
#
_entry.id   f785b9b0cd44be32c68910cc7532e42b
#
_cell.length_a   1.000
_cell.length_b   1.000
_cell.length_c   1.000
_cell.angle_alpha   90.00
_cell.angle_beta   90.00
_cell.angle_gamma   90.00
#
_symmetry.space_group_name_H-M   'P 1'
#
loop_
_entity.id
_entity.type
_entity.pdbx_description
1 polymer ?
#
loop_
_entity_poly.entity_id
_entity_poly.type
_entity_poly.pdbx_seq_one_letter_code
_entity_poly.pdbx_strand_id
1 'polypeptide(L)'
;MSRPLVVTDCDEVLLHMLRHFGEWLGETHGIDLALGENPFQSMRRRADGQPLPDEEKWRYLNLFFDTEMARQTAIEGSVMAIGELQREADVVVLTNLHDSFGQARARQLREHGIEARIFTNQGPKGPALRRIVQEYAPSRAVFIDDIAQHIASAADLLPEMSRLHFCGEPAVAPHIPCALQA
;
A
#
# COMPACT_ATOMS: atom_id res chain seq x y z
N MET A 1 5.66 -19.50 23.15
CA MET A 1 4.65 -19.61 22.07
C MET A 1 4.98 -18.52 21.05
N SER A 2 4.91 -18.81 19.76
CA SER A 2 5.13 -17.80 18.73
C SER A 2 4.00 -16.75 18.76
N ARG A 3 4.35 -15.48 18.51
CA ARG A 3 3.37 -14.38 18.47
C ARG A 3 2.50 -14.46 17.21
N PRO A 4 1.29 -13.91 17.23
CA PRO A 4 0.56 -13.63 15.98
C PRO A 4 1.35 -12.69 15.08
N LEU A 5 1.09 -12.72 13.76
CA LEU A 5 1.72 -11.85 12.77
C LEU A 5 0.67 -11.05 12.01
N VAL A 6 0.85 -9.76 11.92
CA VAL A 6 0.12 -8.86 11.03
C VAL A 6 1.06 -8.42 9.91
N VAL A 7 0.71 -8.72 8.67
CA VAL A 7 1.38 -8.20 7.48
C VAL A 7 0.43 -7.20 6.84
N THR A 8 0.83 -5.93 6.78
CA THR A 8 -0.01 -4.86 6.21
C THR A 8 0.65 -4.24 4.99
N ASP A 9 -0.14 -3.83 4.01
CA ASP A 9 0.33 -2.88 3.00
C ASP A 9 0.54 -1.49 3.61
N CYS A 10 1.11 -0.59 2.87
CA CYS A 10 1.39 0.78 3.29
C CYS A 10 0.47 1.80 2.60
N ASP A 11 0.55 1.88 1.27
CA ASP A 11 -0.15 2.88 0.48
C ASP A 11 -1.65 2.56 0.46
N GLU A 12 -2.52 3.53 0.70
CA GLU A 12 -3.98 3.41 0.87
C GLU A 12 -4.44 2.52 2.05
N VAL A 13 -3.49 1.98 2.84
CA VAL A 13 -3.80 1.24 4.08
C VAL A 13 -3.31 1.99 5.32
N LEU A 14 -2.09 2.45 5.33
CA LEU A 14 -1.48 3.22 6.42
C LEU A 14 -1.31 4.69 6.08
N LEU A 15 -0.96 4.99 4.82
CA LEU A 15 -0.68 6.32 4.31
C LEU A 15 -1.52 6.62 3.06
N HIS A 16 -1.97 7.87 2.94
CA HIS A 16 -2.60 8.38 1.71
C HIS A 16 -1.53 8.58 0.63
N MET A 17 -1.54 7.77 -0.41
CA MET A 17 -0.62 7.91 -1.54
C MET A 17 -1.30 8.58 -2.74
N LEU A 18 -2.41 8.04 -3.20
CA LEU A 18 -3.09 8.51 -4.43
C LEU A 18 -3.51 9.98 -4.36
N ARG A 19 -3.98 10.43 -3.19
CA ARG A 19 -4.34 11.82 -2.95
C ARG A 19 -3.15 12.75 -3.17
N HIS A 20 -2.05 12.51 -2.47
CA HIS A 20 -0.86 13.35 -2.54
C HIS A 20 -0.12 13.24 -3.86
N PHE A 21 -0.15 12.05 -4.48
CA PHE A 21 0.33 11.87 -5.84
C PHE A 21 -0.46 12.71 -6.84
N GLY A 22 -1.79 12.69 -6.76
CA GLY A 22 -2.66 13.52 -7.62
C GLY A 22 -2.44 15.02 -7.41
N GLU A 23 -2.33 15.47 -6.15
CA GLU A 23 -2.02 16.87 -5.81
C GLU A 23 -0.69 17.30 -6.44
N TRP A 24 0.38 16.55 -6.21
CA TRP A 24 1.70 16.84 -6.78
C TRP A 24 1.72 16.83 -8.31
N LEU A 25 1.04 15.86 -8.94
CA LEU A 25 0.90 15.83 -10.40
C LEU A 25 0.23 17.08 -10.94
N GLY A 26 -0.83 17.54 -10.27
CA GLY A 26 -1.57 18.76 -10.64
C GLY A 26 -0.75 20.02 -10.48
N GLU A 27 -0.04 20.14 -9.36
CA GLU A 27 0.77 21.30 -9.00
C GLU A 27 2.01 21.45 -9.89
N THR A 28 2.70 20.32 -10.17
CA THR A 28 4.06 20.36 -10.74
C THR A 28 4.09 20.00 -12.22
N HIS A 29 3.18 19.13 -12.66
CA HIS A 29 3.22 18.55 -14.01
C HIS A 29 1.99 18.86 -14.87
N GLY A 30 0.97 19.55 -14.31
CA GLY A 30 -0.27 19.84 -15.05
C GLY A 30 -1.02 18.57 -15.47
N ILE A 31 -1.00 17.55 -14.62
CA ILE A 31 -1.68 16.28 -14.84
C ILE A 31 -2.79 16.16 -13.80
N ASP A 32 -4.01 15.86 -14.26
CA ASP A 32 -5.14 15.57 -13.41
C ASP A 32 -5.21 14.06 -13.14
N LEU A 33 -5.45 13.69 -11.89
CA LEU A 33 -5.75 12.35 -11.42
C LEU A 33 -7.05 12.41 -10.63
N ALA A 34 -8.06 11.66 -11.05
CA ALA A 34 -9.31 11.54 -10.32
C ALA A 34 -9.26 10.33 -9.38
N LEU A 35 -9.53 10.56 -8.08
CA LEU A 35 -9.74 9.48 -7.13
C LEU A 35 -11.09 8.81 -7.41
N GLY A 36 -11.10 7.50 -7.63
CA GLY A 36 -12.31 6.75 -7.96
C GLY A 36 -12.00 5.30 -8.32
N GLU A 37 -12.77 4.73 -9.23
CA GLU A 37 -12.67 3.31 -9.61
C GLU A 37 -11.29 2.91 -10.15
N ASN A 38 -10.68 3.77 -10.99
CA ASN A 38 -9.39 3.50 -11.63
C ASN A 38 -8.50 4.76 -11.66
N PRO A 39 -7.90 5.17 -10.52
CA PRO A 39 -7.14 6.42 -10.46
C PRO A 39 -6.03 6.51 -11.51
N PHE A 40 -5.25 5.44 -11.72
CA PHE A 40 -4.18 5.43 -12.73
C PHE A 40 -4.70 5.57 -14.16
N GLN A 41 -5.88 5.03 -14.48
CA GLN A 41 -6.47 5.17 -15.81
C GLN A 41 -7.13 6.55 -16.01
N SER A 42 -7.40 7.27 -14.94
CA SER A 42 -7.94 8.63 -14.99
C SER A 42 -6.91 9.70 -15.36
N MET A 43 -5.59 9.39 -15.26
CA MET A 43 -4.51 10.36 -15.46
C MET A 43 -4.54 10.97 -16.85
N ARG A 44 -4.66 12.32 -16.92
CA ARG A 44 -4.77 13.10 -18.17
C ARG A 44 -3.96 14.37 -18.09
N ARG A 45 -3.36 14.77 -19.21
CA ARG A 45 -2.73 16.09 -19.33
C ARG A 45 -3.79 17.18 -19.31
N ARG A 46 -3.63 18.15 -18.45
CA ARG A 46 -4.54 19.30 -18.32
C ARG A 46 -4.58 20.15 -19.59
N ALA A 47 -3.45 20.23 -20.32
CA ALA A 47 -3.31 21.07 -21.51
C ALA A 47 -4.19 20.64 -22.68
N ASP A 48 -4.42 19.35 -22.88
CA ASP A 48 -5.12 18.79 -24.04
C ASP A 48 -6.14 17.70 -23.71
N GLY A 49 -6.27 17.34 -22.42
CA GLY A 49 -7.16 16.29 -21.92
C GLY A 49 -6.75 14.86 -22.33
N GLN A 50 -5.58 14.69 -22.96
CA GLN A 50 -5.14 13.38 -23.44
C GLN A 50 -4.73 12.46 -22.26
N PRO A 51 -5.08 11.16 -22.31
CA PRO A 51 -4.64 10.20 -21.30
C PRO A 51 -3.12 10.02 -21.35
N LEU A 52 -2.51 9.79 -20.20
CA LEU A 52 -1.10 9.46 -20.14
C LEU A 52 -0.85 8.02 -20.58
N PRO A 53 0.22 7.76 -21.38
CA PRO A 53 0.73 6.42 -21.60
C PRO A 53 1.15 5.74 -20.29
N ASP A 54 1.00 4.43 -20.21
CA ASP A 54 1.32 3.68 -18.97
C ASP A 54 2.78 3.85 -18.54
N GLU A 55 3.72 3.89 -19.48
CA GLU A 55 5.14 4.16 -19.18
C GLU A 55 5.35 5.50 -18.45
N GLU A 56 4.65 6.56 -18.90
CA GLU A 56 4.72 7.86 -18.22
C GLU A 56 4.09 7.84 -16.83
N LYS A 57 2.96 7.12 -16.64
CA LYS A 57 2.32 6.97 -15.34
C LYS A 57 3.27 6.35 -14.33
N TRP A 58 3.93 5.23 -14.71
CA TRP A 58 4.92 4.58 -13.86
C TRP A 58 6.14 5.44 -13.59
N ARG A 59 6.61 6.20 -14.58
CA ARG A 59 7.71 7.15 -14.40
C ARG A 59 7.36 8.22 -13.36
N TYR A 60 6.18 8.81 -13.43
CA TYR A 60 5.73 9.79 -12.45
C TYR A 60 5.55 9.19 -11.06
N LEU A 61 5.01 7.98 -10.96
CA LEU A 61 4.89 7.30 -9.67
C LEU A 61 6.26 7.05 -9.02
N ASN A 62 7.22 6.56 -9.78
CA ASN A 62 8.58 6.37 -9.27
C ASN A 62 9.23 7.70 -8.87
N LEU A 63 9.04 8.75 -9.64
CA LEU A 63 9.54 10.09 -9.30
C LEU A 63 8.90 10.62 -8.02
N PHE A 64 7.60 10.43 -7.84
CA PHE A 64 6.91 10.80 -6.60
C PHE A 64 7.50 10.08 -5.39
N PHE A 65 7.75 8.79 -5.46
CA PHE A 65 8.40 8.07 -4.37
C PHE A 65 9.83 8.50 -4.12
N ASP A 66 10.54 8.93 -5.15
CA ASP A 66 11.92 9.41 -5.04
C ASP A 66 11.99 10.80 -4.38
N THR A 67 11.10 11.71 -4.75
CA THR A 67 11.21 13.14 -4.36
C THR A 67 10.14 13.61 -3.37
N GLU A 68 8.96 12.99 -3.33
CA GLU A 68 7.77 13.50 -2.65
C GLU A 68 7.17 12.53 -1.61
N MET A 69 7.86 11.43 -1.33
CA MET A 69 7.36 10.41 -0.38
C MET A 69 6.94 11.04 0.97
N ALA A 70 7.65 12.06 1.43
CA ALA A 70 7.35 12.76 2.68
C ALA A 70 6.02 13.54 2.68
N ARG A 71 5.38 13.76 1.51
CA ARG A 71 4.05 14.40 1.44
C ARG A 71 2.94 13.50 1.98
N GLN A 72 3.13 12.19 1.93
CA GLN A 72 2.08 11.25 2.33
C GLN A 72 1.74 11.41 3.82
N THR A 73 0.47 11.62 4.11
CA THR A 73 -0.07 11.71 5.47
C THR A 73 -0.64 10.38 5.93
N ALA A 74 -0.64 10.15 7.24
CA ALA A 74 -1.23 8.94 7.80
C ALA A 74 -2.76 8.92 7.59
N ILE A 75 -3.28 7.75 7.24
CA ILE A 75 -4.72 7.48 7.25
C ILE A 75 -5.23 7.55 8.69
N GLU A 76 -6.38 8.18 8.88
CA GLU A 76 -6.97 8.39 10.21
C GLU A 76 -7.11 7.06 10.96
N GLY A 77 -6.57 7.02 12.16
CA GLY A 77 -6.57 5.84 13.03
C GLY A 77 -5.48 4.81 12.73
N SER A 78 -4.77 4.86 11.60
CA SER A 78 -3.76 3.86 11.24
C SER A 78 -2.63 3.75 12.26
N VAL A 79 -2.10 4.88 12.71
CA VAL A 79 -1.01 4.93 13.71
C VAL A 79 -1.44 4.30 15.03
N MET A 80 -2.63 4.66 15.50
CA MET A 80 -3.19 4.12 16.74
C MET A 80 -3.45 2.61 16.61
N ALA A 81 -4.06 2.17 15.52
CA ALA A 81 -4.35 0.76 15.27
C ALA A 81 -3.07 -0.10 15.24
N ILE A 82 -2.00 0.38 14.54
CA ILE A 82 -0.71 -0.32 14.53
C ILE A 82 -0.12 -0.38 15.94
N GLY A 83 -0.15 0.71 16.70
CA GLY A 83 0.35 0.73 18.08
C GLY A 83 -0.38 -0.26 19.00
N GLU A 84 -1.70 -0.41 18.86
CA GLU A 84 -2.48 -1.42 19.60
C GLU A 84 -2.12 -2.85 19.16
N LEU A 85 -2.04 -3.10 17.86
CA LEU A 85 -1.69 -4.42 17.34
C LEU A 85 -0.29 -4.87 17.78
N GLN A 86 0.68 -3.97 17.84
CA GLN A 86 2.06 -4.27 18.24
C GLN A 86 2.20 -4.74 19.68
N ARG A 87 1.21 -4.48 20.55
CA ARG A 87 1.20 -5.01 21.93
C ARG A 87 1.02 -6.53 21.96
N GLU A 88 0.29 -7.08 20.98
CA GLU A 88 -0.12 -8.50 20.99
C GLU A 88 0.47 -9.31 19.82
N ALA A 89 0.89 -8.65 18.74
CA ALA A 89 1.36 -9.28 17.51
C ALA A 89 2.68 -8.66 17.03
N ASP A 90 3.42 -9.41 16.23
CA ASP A 90 4.44 -8.83 15.36
C ASP A 90 3.76 -8.14 14.18
N VAL A 91 4.14 -6.89 13.89
CA VAL A 91 3.59 -6.13 12.77
C VAL A 91 4.71 -5.81 11.79
N VAL A 92 4.50 -6.18 10.53
CA VAL A 92 5.42 -5.87 9.43
C VAL A 92 4.69 -5.25 8.27
N VAL A 93 5.39 -4.45 7.48
CA VAL A 93 4.84 -3.82 6.28
C VAL A 93 5.39 -4.52 5.04
N LEU A 94 4.50 -4.92 4.13
CA LEU A 94 4.83 -5.48 2.82
C LEU A 94 4.26 -4.56 1.73
N THR A 95 5.11 -3.75 1.13
CA THR A 95 4.72 -2.71 0.16
C THR A 95 5.31 -2.95 -1.22
N ASN A 96 4.55 -2.64 -2.28
CA ASN A 96 5.01 -2.76 -3.65
C ASN A 96 5.82 -1.51 -4.06
N LEU A 97 7.05 -1.45 -3.53
CA LEU A 97 8.05 -0.44 -3.86
C LEU A 97 9.33 -1.10 -4.37
N HIS A 98 10.11 -0.35 -5.17
CA HIS A 98 11.46 -0.76 -5.49
C HIS A 98 12.33 -0.79 -4.22
N ASP A 99 13.26 -1.74 -4.11
CA ASP A 99 14.10 -1.97 -2.92
C ASP A 99 14.87 -0.71 -2.49
N SER A 100 15.26 0.15 -3.45
CA SER A 100 15.92 1.42 -3.15
C SER A 100 15.12 2.37 -2.27
N PHE A 101 13.80 2.26 -2.24
CA PHE A 101 12.91 3.10 -1.43
C PHE A 101 12.64 2.53 -0.03
N GLY A 102 13.03 1.28 0.25
CA GLY A 102 12.71 0.62 1.52
C GLY A 102 13.18 1.39 2.76
N GLN A 103 14.40 1.96 2.73
CA GLN A 103 14.92 2.76 3.84
C GLN A 103 14.18 4.10 4.00
N ALA A 104 13.81 4.75 2.89
CA ALA A 104 13.04 5.98 2.90
C ALA A 104 11.64 5.74 3.48
N ARG A 105 10.98 4.66 3.07
CA ARG A 105 9.68 4.23 3.60
C ARG A 105 9.75 3.92 5.10
N ALA A 106 10.76 3.21 5.56
CA ALA A 106 10.94 2.92 6.98
C ALA A 106 11.12 4.19 7.82
N ARG A 107 11.85 5.18 7.29
CA ARG A 107 12.03 6.48 7.94
C ARG A 107 10.71 7.25 7.99
N GLN A 108 9.99 7.34 6.88
CA GLN A 108 8.70 8.00 6.79
C GLN A 108 7.68 7.43 7.79
N LEU A 109 7.55 6.10 7.87
CA LEU A 109 6.63 5.46 8.82
C LEU A 109 7.01 5.76 10.27
N ARG A 110 8.31 5.79 10.61
CA ARG A 110 8.77 6.20 11.95
C ARG A 110 8.42 7.65 12.27
N GLU A 111 8.51 8.55 11.30
CA GLU A 111 8.12 9.96 11.46
C GLU A 111 6.62 10.10 11.75
N HIS A 112 5.79 9.17 11.25
CA HIS A 112 4.37 9.06 11.60
C HIS A 112 4.12 8.29 12.92
N GLY A 113 5.16 7.76 13.57
CA GLY A 113 5.02 6.99 14.82
C GLY A 113 4.77 5.48 14.61
N ILE A 114 4.96 4.98 13.39
CA ILE A 114 4.87 3.55 13.06
C ILE A 114 6.28 2.97 12.94
N GLU A 115 6.69 2.15 13.92
CA GLU A 115 7.95 1.42 13.89
C GLU A 115 7.70 -0.03 13.49
N ALA A 116 7.96 -0.36 12.22
CA ALA A 116 7.76 -1.70 11.68
C ALA A 116 8.87 -2.07 10.71
N ARG A 117 9.15 -3.36 10.59
CA ARG A 117 10.04 -3.87 9.55
C ARG A 117 9.36 -3.78 8.19
N ILE A 118 10.09 -3.26 7.20
CA ILE A 118 9.59 -3.08 5.85
C ILE A 118 10.12 -4.19 4.96
N PHE A 119 9.23 -4.82 4.22
CA PHE A 119 9.51 -5.70 3.10
C PHE A 119 9.05 -5.03 1.82
N THR A 120 9.97 -4.81 0.91
CA THR A 120 9.67 -4.34 -0.44
C THR A 120 9.33 -5.52 -1.33
N ASN A 121 8.50 -5.30 -2.34
CA ASN A 121 8.06 -6.30 -3.29
C ASN A 121 7.76 -5.66 -4.64
N GLN A 122 7.71 -6.45 -5.68
CA GLN A 122 7.19 -6.07 -6.99
C GLN A 122 6.33 -7.20 -7.54
N GLY A 123 5.11 -6.86 -7.98
CA GLY A 123 4.14 -7.83 -8.48
C GLY A 123 3.30 -8.48 -7.36
N PRO A 124 2.78 -9.72 -7.57
CA PRO A 124 1.91 -10.40 -6.62
C PRO A 124 2.59 -10.62 -5.25
N LYS A 125 1.87 -10.34 -4.16
CA LYS A 125 2.43 -10.41 -2.80
C LYS A 125 2.48 -11.82 -2.18
N GLY A 126 1.75 -12.80 -2.71
CA GLY A 126 1.69 -14.15 -2.17
C GLY A 126 3.06 -14.81 -1.94
N PRO A 127 4.00 -14.80 -2.92
CA PRO A 127 5.34 -15.35 -2.73
C PRO A 127 6.14 -14.68 -1.60
N ALA A 128 6.02 -13.35 -1.47
CA ALA A 128 6.67 -12.61 -0.38
C ALA A 128 6.06 -12.92 0.97
N LEU A 129 4.72 -12.98 1.05
CA LEU A 129 3.98 -13.38 2.26
C LEU A 129 4.41 -14.76 2.75
N ARG A 130 4.55 -15.74 1.85
CA ARG A 130 4.99 -17.09 2.21
C ARG A 130 6.38 -17.07 2.86
N ARG A 131 7.33 -16.29 2.35
CA ARG A 131 8.66 -16.11 2.95
C ARG A 131 8.60 -15.47 4.32
N ILE A 132 7.78 -14.43 4.49
CA ILE A 132 7.58 -13.73 5.75
C ILE A 132 6.97 -14.68 6.80
N VAL A 133 5.93 -15.44 6.45
CA VAL A 133 5.31 -16.43 7.35
C VAL A 133 6.30 -17.52 7.75
N GLN A 134 7.13 -17.99 6.82
CA GLN A 134 8.19 -18.97 7.13
C GLN A 134 9.25 -18.40 8.07
N GLU A 135 9.65 -17.14 7.89
CA GLU A 135 10.63 -16.47 8.76
C GLU A 135 10.11 -16.25 10.18
N TYR A 136 8.87 -15.76 10.32
CA TYR A 136 8.29 -15.45 11.62
C TYR A 136 7.70 -16.66 12.33
N ALA A 137 7.37 -17.72 11.61
CA ALA A 137 6.71 -18.93 12.14
C ALA A 137 5.58 -18.59 13.14
N PRO A 138 4.60 -17.75 12.79
CA PRO A 138 3.64 -17.21 13.72
C PRO A 138 2.61 -18.24 14.17
N SER A 139 1.97 -18.02 15.33
CA SER A 139 0.85 -18.85 15.78
C SER A 139 -0.39 -18.71 14.89
N ARG A 140 -0.58 -17.53 14.30
CA ARG A 140 -1.59 -17.19 13.29
C ARG A 140 -1.12 -15.93 12.54
N ALA A 141 -1.61 -15.74 11.32
CA ALA A 141 -1.25 -14.59 10.51
C ALA A 141 -2.48 -13.94 9.86
N VAL A 142 -2.42 -12.61 9.70
CA VAL A 142 -3.37 -11.84 8.91
C VAL A 142 -2.62 -10.96 7.91
N PHE A 143 -3.18 -10.84 6.71
CA PHE A 143 -2.70 -9.94 5.66
C PHE A 143 -3.76 -8.87 5.39
N ILE A 144 -3.34 -7.60 5.30
CA ILE A 144 -4.18 -6.42 5.06
C ILE A 144 -3.67 -5.71 3.83
N ASP A 145 -4.53 -5.48 2.83
CA ASP A 145 -4.16 -4.85 1.56
C ASP A 145 -5.41 -4.24 0.89
N ASP A 146 -5.24 -3.19 0.12
CA ASP A 146 -6.31 -2.52 -0.63
C ASP A 146 -6.50 -3.08 -2.04
N ILE A 147 -5.54 -3.86 -2.54
CA ILE A 147 -5.57 -4.41 -3.91
C ILE A 147 -6.08 -5.85 -3.92
N ALA A 148 -7.24 -6.06 -4.55
CA ALA A 148 -7.90 -7.37 -4.62
C ALA A 148 -6.99 -8.47 -5.19
N GLN A 149 -6.14 -8.16 -6.17
CA GLN A 149 -5.18 -9.11 -6.76
C GLN A 149 -4.13 -9.58 -5.75
N HIS A 150 -3.73 -8.73 -4.80
CA HIS A 150 -2.81 -9.14 -3.73
C HIS A 150 -3.49 -10.05 -2.72
N ILE A 151 -4.75 -9.74 -2.37
CA ILE A 151 -5.59 -10.60 -1.53
C ILE A 151 -5.78 -11.98 -2.17
N ALA A 152 -6.09 -12.04 -3.48
CA ALA A 152 -6.21 -13.29 -4.23
C ALA A 152 -4.88 -14.06 -4.26
N SER A 153 -3.77 -13.40 -4.56
CA SER A 153 -2.44 -14.03 -4.55
C SER A 153 -2.05 -14.60 -3.18
N ALA A 154 -2.49 -13.95 -2.09
CA ALA A 154 -2.33 -14.49 -0.74
C ALA A 154 -3.20 -15.72 -0.51
N ALA A 155 -4.46 -15.71 -0.99
CA ALA A 155 -5.38 -16.84 -0.87
C ALA A 155 -4.84 -18.09 -1.57
N ASP A 156 -4.28 -17.94 -2.76
CA ASP A 156 -3.73 -19.03 -3.56
C ASP A 156 -2.54 -19.75 -2.88
N LEU A 157 -1.67 -18.98 -2.21
CA LEU A 157 -0.42 -19.52 -1.65
C LEU A 157 -0.46 -19.78 -0.14
N LEU A 158 -1.38 -19.16 0.57
CA LEU A 158 -1.54 -19.22 2.02
C LEU A 158 -3.03 -19.28 2.38
N PRO A 159 -3.75 -20.35 2.03
CA PRO A 159 -5.20 -20.44 2.24
C PRO A 159 -5.61 -20.29 3.70
N GLU A 160 -4.76 -20.73 4.64
CA GLU A 160 -4.99 -20.62 6.09
C GLU A 160 -4.75 -19.21 6.67
N MET A 161 -4.12 -18.31 5.90
CA MET A 161 -3.87 -16.95 6.34
C MET A 161 -5.16 -16.12 6.29
N SER A 162 -5.53 -15.48 7.39
CA SER A 162 -6.64 -14.53 7.40
C SER A 162 -6.30 -13.33 6.49
N ARG A 163 -7.28 -12.83 5.77
CA ARG A 163 -7.11 -11.70 4.84
C ARG A 163 -8.15 -10.63 5.11
N LEU A 164 -7.72 -9.38 5.11
CA LEU A 164 -8.58 -8.21 5.20
C LEU A 164 -8.33 -7.33 3.97
N HIS A 165 -9.34 -7.22 3.11
CA HIS A 165 -9.33 -6.27 2.01
C HIS A 165 -9.81 -4.92 2.55
N PHE A 166 -8.90 -3.95 2.65
CA PHE A 166 -9.14 -2.67 3.30
C PHE A 166 -8.44 -1.54 2.55
N CYS A 167 -9.19 -0.48 2.26
CA CYS A 167 -8.66 0.78 1.73
C CYS A 167 -9.07 1.92 2.67
N GLY A 168 -8.11 2.68 3.12
CA GLY A 168 -8.32 3.82 4.02
C GLY A 168 -8.55 5.15 3.30
N GLU A 169 -8.43 5.24 1.95
CA GLU A 169 -8.75 6.45 1.22
C GLU A 169 -10.26 6.52 0.93
N PRO A 170 -11.00 7.46 1.57
CA PRO A 170 -12.46 7.51 1.45
C PRO A 170 -12.99 7.72 0.03
N ALA A 171 -12.19 8.37 -0.83
CA ALA A 171 -12.58 8.61 -2.21
C ALA A 171 -12.36 7.39 -3.13
N VAL A 172 -11.58 6.42 -2.70
CA VAL A 172 -11.25 5.19 -3.45
C VAL A 172 -12.00 3.98 -2.92
N ALA A 173 -12.10 3.86 -1.60
CA ALA A 173 -12.70 2.72 -0.91
C ALA A 173 -14.08 2.25 -1.47
N PRO A 174 -15.03 3.14 -1.84
CA PRO A 174 -16.33 2.73 -2.40
C PRO A 174 -16.22 2.04 -3.77
N HIS A 175 -15.10 2.21 -4.46
CA HIS A 175 -14.87 1.72 -5.83
C HIS A 175 -14.00 0.45 -5.88
N ILE A 176 -13.46 0.01 -4.75
CA ILE A 176 -12.63 -1.20 -4.71
C ILE A 176 -13.51 -2.45 -4.82
N PRO A 177 -13.22 -3.35 -5.79
CA PRO A 177 -13.97 -4.60 -5.92
C PRO A 177 -13.85 -5.44 -4.66
N CYS A 178 -14.96 -5.96 -4.15
CA CYS A 178 -14.94 -6.86 -3.01
C CYS A 178 -14.22 -8.18 -3.39
N ALA A 179 -13.11 -8.48 -2.71
CA ALA A 179 -12.34 -9.70 -2.94
C ALA A 179 -13.04 -10.98 -2.44
N LEU A 180 -14.18 -10.85 -1.76
CA LEU A 180 -14.91 -11.99 -1.16
C LEU A 180 -15.93 -12.63 -2.11
N GLN A 181 -16.00 -12.23 -3.37
CA GLN A 181 -16.92 -12.79 -4.37
C GLN A 181 -16.23 -13.72 -5.38
N ALA A 182 -15.02 -14.20 -5.09
CA ALA A 182 -14.31 -15.18 -5.91
C ALA A 182 -14.21 -16.52 -5.19
#